data_7209a4d967cb08dc20cdff01fa235ad6
#
_entry.id   7209a4d967cb08dc20cdff01fa235ad6
#
_cell.length_a   1.000
_cell.length_b   1.000
_cell.length_c   1.000
_cell.angle_alpha   90.00
_cell.angle_beta   90.00
_cell.angle_gamma   90.00
#
_symmetry.space_group_name_H-M   'P 1'
#
loop_
_entity.id
_entity.type
_entity.pdbx_description
1 polymer ?
#
loop_
_entity_poly.entity_id
_entity_poly.type
_entity_poly.pdbx_seq_one_letter_code
_entity_poly.pdbx_strand_id
1 'polypeptide(L)'
;MTAIATTLPDWNPLSLWYSDGWTVTKRNLIKIKRSPDVLVFAVIQPIMFVVLFSQVYAGAIQVQGTDYVQFLMAGIFAQTVVFGATFSGAAMAQDLKEGIIDRFRSLPMSASAVLIGRTNSDLVLNTISMVIMMATGLVVGWRVNSTVPEFLAGVGLLLLFGYAFSWVMALLGMTVKSPEVINNASFLILFPLTFISNAFVPSETLPTPLRIFAEFNPVSSLVQAARQLFGNEGSAPVPDIWTMQNPVLTVLIGVAVMLLVFVPLCIRKFASISSR
;
A
#
# COMPACT_ATOMS: atom_id res chain seq x y z
N MET A 1 36.90 -40.42 22.24
CA MET A 1 36.10 -39.23 22.06
C MET A 1 35.73 -39.14 20.58
N THR A 2 34.59 -39.64 20.21
CA THR A 2 34.10 -39.68 18.83
C THR A 2 33.38 -38.36 18.57
N ALA A 3 33.95 -37.50 17.73
CA ALA A 3 33.31 -36.26 17.29
C ALA A 3 32.07 -36.62 16.47
N ILE A 4 30.89 -36.32 16.99
CA ILE A 4 29.65 -36.37 16.25
C ILE A 4 29.71 -35.16 15.29
N ALA A 5 30.11 -35.41 14.05
CA ALA A 5 29.93 -34.49 12.96
C ALA A 5 28.42 -34.38 12.71
N THR A 6 27.77 -33.40 13.30
CA THR A 6 26.43 -33.01 12.91
C THR A 6 26.53 -32.47 11.50
N THR A 7 26.22 -33.31 10.52
CA THR A 7 25.97 -32.89 9.14
C THR A 7 24.78 -31.92 9.19
N LEU A 8 25.05 -30.63 9.04
CA LEU A 8 24.04 -29.66 8.83
C LEU A 8 23.26 -30.07 7.56
N PRO A 9 21.93 -30.11 7.59
CA PRO A 9 21.15 -30.44 6.40
C PRO A 9 21.52 -29.49 5.27
N ASP A 10 21.68 -30.01 4.06
CA ASP A 10 21.87 -29.22 2.82
C ASP A 10 20.63 -28.39 2.55
N TRP A 11 20.55 -27.23 3.19
CA TRP A 11 19.45 -26.30 3.02
C TRP A 11 19.70 -25.52 1.74
N ASN A 12 18.80 -25.71 0.77
CA ASN A 12 18.81 -24.90 -0.44
C ASN A 12 18.63 -23.41 -0.02
N PRO A 13 19.54 -22.49 -0.42
CA PRO A 13 19.47 -21.08 -0.04
C PRO A 13 18.11 -20.42 -0.28
N LEU A 14 17.39 -20.86 -1.34
CA LEU A 14 16.05 -20.37 -1.66
C LEU A 14 14.98 -20.85 -0.67
N SER A 15 15.09 -22.07 -0.14
CA SER A 15 14.14 -22.59 0.84
C SER A 15 14.33 -21.93 2.22
N LEU A 16 15.55 -21.64 2.60
CA LEU A 16 15.87 -20.85 3.81
C LEU A 16 15.30 -19.44 3.71
N TRP A 17 15.51 -18.78 2.59
CA TRP A 17 15.04 -17.44 2.33
C TRP A 17 13.49 -17.33 2.45
N TYR A 18 12.75 -18.29 1.89
CA TYR A 18 11.29 -18.33 1.99
C TYR A 18 10.82 -18.64 3.42
N SER A 19 11.43 -19.63 4.07
CA SER A 19 11.15 -20.05 5.44
C SER A 19 11.38 -18.92 6.45
N ASP A 20 12.51 -18.21 6.32
CA ASP A 20 12.85 -17.08 7.17
C ASP A 20 11.88 -15.91 6.99
N GLY A 21 11.57 -15.56 5.74
CA GLY A 21 10.58 -14.53 5.42
C GLY A 21 9.21 -14.84 5.99
N TRP A 22 8.76 -16.10 5.88
CA TRP A 22 7.50 -16.55 6.47
C TRP A 22 7.50 -16.48 8.00
N THR A 23 8.60 -16.86 8.64
CA THR A 23 8.75 -16.80 10.09
C THR A 23 8.66 -15.37 10.61
N VAL A 24 9.31 -14.42 9.92
CA VAL A 24 9.21 -12.98 10.24
C VAL A 24 7.79 -12.46 10.00
N THR A 25 7.16 -12.84 8.89
CA THR A 25 5.76 -12.51 8.60
C THR A 25 4.84 -12.97 9.72
N LYS A 26 4.93 -14.24 10.12
CA LYS A 26 4.11 -14.83 11.21
C LYS A 26 4.32 -14.09 12.53
N ARG A 27 5.56 -13.76 12.88
CA ARG A 27 5.88 -12.97 14.09
C ARG A 27 5.19 -11.60 14.05
N ASN A 28 5.27 -10.90 12.93
CA ASN A 28 4.67 -9.58 12.77
C ASN A 28 3.14 -9.65 12.83
N LEU A 29 2.53 -10.66 12.21
CA LEU A 29 1.08 -10.87 12.28
C LEU A 29 0.60 -11.18 13.71
N ILE A 30 1.38 -11.93 14.49
CA ILE A 30 1.09 -12.16 15.92
C ILE A 30 1.17 -10.84 16.72
N LYS A 31 2.17 -9.99 16.41
CA LYS A 31 2.30 -8.65 17.04
C LYS A 31 1.06 -7.80 16.75
N ILE A 32 0.61 -7.76 15.49
CA ILE A 32 -0.59 -7.04 15.06
C ILE A 32 -1.84 -7.59 15.79
N LYS A 33 -2.02 -8.91 15.85
CA LYS A 33 -3.15 -9.52 16.56
C LYS A 33 -3.20 -9.16 18.05
N ARG A 34 -2.02 -8.91 18.66
CA ARG A 34 -1.90 -8.51 20.07
C ARG A 34 -2.05 -7.00 20.31
N SER A 35 -2.08 -6.21 19.25
CA SER A 35 -2.26 -4.75 19.28
C SER A 35 -3.48 -4.39 18.44
N PRO A 36 -4.72 -4.68 18.91
CA PRO A 36 -5.94 -4.44 18.14
C PRO A 36 -6.19 -2.96 17.86
N ASP A 37 -5.64 -2.07 18.67
CA ASP A 37 -5.64 -0.63 18.49
C ASP A 37 -5.07 -0.22 17.13
N VAL A 38 -3.99 -0.84 16.67
CA VAL A 38 -3.39 -0.58 15.34
C VAL A 38 -4.37 -0.90 14.21
N LEU A 39 -5.07 -2.04 14.31
CA LEU A 39 -6.08 -2.44 13.32
C LEU A 39 -7.28 -1.49 13.35
N VAL A 40 -7.74 -1.13 14.55
CA VAL A 40 -8.88 -0.23 14.73
C VAL A 40 -8.57 1.13 14.10
N PHE A 41 -7.40 1.73 14.38
CA PHE A 41 -7.03 3.00 13.77
C PHE A 41 -6.80 2.91 12.26
N ALA A 42 -6.23 1.82 11.77
CA ALA A 42 -6.03 1.60 10.33
C ALA A 42 -7.35 1.55 9.53
N VAL A 43 -8.45 1.15 10.19
CA VAL A 43 -9.75 0.96 9.56
C VAL A 43 -10.72 2.12 9.85
N ILE A 44 -10.69 2.68 11.05
CA ILE A 44 -11.59 3.78 11.43
C ILE A 44 -11.44 4.99 10.51
N GLN A 45 -10.20 5.40 10.21
CA GLN A 45 -9.96 6.56 9.37
C GLN A 45 -10.59 6.43 7.98
N PRO A 46 -10.33 5.37 7.19
CA PRO A 46 -11.00 5.19 5.91
C PRO A 46 -12.53 5.07 6.02
N ILE A 47 -13.06 4.39 7.04
CA ILE A 47 -14.52 4.31 7.27
C ILE A 47 -15.11 5.71 7.47
N MET A 48 -14.47 6.53 8.30
CA MET A 48 -14.92 7.91 8.50
C MET A 48 -14.88 8.71 7.20
N PHE A 49 -13.87 8.50 6.34
CA PHE A 49 -13.84 9.13 5.02
C PHE A 49 -15.02 8.65 4.14
N VAL A 50 -15.30 7.34 4.10
CA VAL A 50 -16.46 6.82 3.37
C VAL A 50 -17.74 7.50 3.84
N VAL A 51 -18.00 7.49 5.15
CA VAL A 51 -19.22 8.05 5.72
C VAL A 51 -19.30 9.56 5.48
N LEU A 52 -18.20 10.30 5.76
CA LEU A 52 -18.16 11.75 5.58
C LEU A 52 -18.43 12.12 4.11
N PHE A 53 -17.65 11.58 3.19
CA PHE A 53 -17.73 11.94 1.79
C PHE A 53 -19.03 11.45 1.15
N SER A 54 -19.52 10.26 1.49
CA SER A 54 -20.77 9.74 0.94
C SER A 54 -22.02 10.48 1.45
N GLN A 55 -21.99 11.04 2.67
CA GLN A 55 -23.13 11.73 3.23
C GLN A 55 -23.08 13.26 2.98
N VAL A 56 -21.89 13.86 3.07
CA VAL A 56 -21.75 15.32 2.96
C VAL A 56 -21.62 15.75 1.50
N TYR A 57 -20.90 15.00 0.69
CA TYR A 57 -20.58 15.40 -0.68
C TYR A 57 -21.41 14.72 -1.76
N ALA A 58 -22.15 13.64 -1.46
CA ALA A 58 -23.00 12.96 -2.45
C ALA A 58 -24.06 13.85 -3.11
N GLY A 59 -24.56 14.85 -2.37
CA GLY A 59 -25.51 15.83 -2.92
C GLY A 59 -24.87 17.04 -3.61
N ALA A 60 -23.58 17.30 -3.35
CA ALA A 60 -22.86 18.48 -3.84
C ALA A 60 -22.01 18.19 -5.09
N ILE A 61 -21.47 16.98 -5.20
CA ILE A 61 -20.61 16.58 -6.32
C ILE A 61 -21.42 15.70 -7.26
N GLN A 62 -21.69 16.20 -8.45
CA GLN A 62 -22.31 15.43 -9.51
C GLN A 62 -21.25 14.81 -10.40
N VAL A 63 -21.30 13.48 -10.57
CA VAL A 63 -20.46 12.73 -11.49
C VAL A 63 -21.33 12.26 -12.65
N GLN A 64 -20.91 12.54 -13.87
CA GLN A 64 -21.67 12.16 -15.05
C GLN A 64 -21.76 10.64 -15.21
N GLY A 65 -22.96 10.10 -15.30
CA GLY A 65 -23.20 8.70 -15.62
C GLY A 65 -22.99 7.70 -14.49
N THR A 66 -22.69 8.15 -13.26
CA THR A 66 -22.58 7.27 -12.09
C THR A 66 -22.90 8.02 -10.80
N ASP A 67 -23.30 7.29 -9.77
CA ASP A 67 -23.47 7.87 -8.44
C ASP A 67 -22.12 8.24 -7.82
N TYR A 68 -22.09 9.33 -7.06
CA TYR A 68 -20.87 9.79 -6.39
C TYR A 68 -20.23 8.70 -5.49
N VAL A 69 -21.03 7.85 -4.83
CA VAL A 69 -20.54 6.75 -4.01
C VAL A 69 -19.76 5.73 -4.85
N GLN A 70 -20.26 5.42 -6.05
CA GLN A 70 -19.58 4.50 -6.97
C GLN A 70 -18.21 5.06 -7.40
N PHE A 71 -18.18 6.35 -7.72
CA PHE A 71 -16.97 7.07 -8.09
C PHE A 71 -15.96 7.14 -6.93
N LEU A 72 -16.43 7.47 -5.72
CA LEU A 72 -15.65 7.71 -4.52
C LEU A 72 -14.90 6.46 -4.04
N MET A 73 -15.56 5.29 -4.07
CA MET A 73 -15.03 4.10 -3.40
C MET A 73 -13.69 3.63 -3.96
N ALA A 74 -13.49 3.71 -5.28
CA ALA A 74 -12.19 3.40 -5.87
C ALA A 74 -11.06 4.32 -5.35
N GLY A 75 -11.36 5.61 -5.14
CA GLY A 75 -10.45 6.56 -4.53
C GLY A 75 -10.08 6.20 -3.09
N ILE A 76 -11.07 5.80 -2.28
CA ILE A 76 -10.85 5.40 -0.89
C ILE A 76 -10.06 4.07 -0.81
N PHE A 77 -10.31 3.12 -1.71
CA PHE A 77 -9.51 1.90 -1.78
C PHE A 77 -8.04 2.20 -2.11
N ALA A 78 -7.78 3.06 -3.10
CA ALA A 78 -6.43 3.50 -3.43
C ALA A 78 -5.78 4.23 -2.26
N GLN A 79 -6.47 5.13 -1.59
CA GLN A 79 -5.99 5.82 -0.39
C GLN A 79 -5.66 4.83 0.73
N THR A 80 -6.52 3.83 0.96
CA THR A 80 -6.32 2.82 2.02
C THR A 80 -5.00 2.07 1.82
N VAL A 81 -4.70 1.62 0.60
CA VAL A 81 -3.45 0.88 0.34
C VAL A 81 -2.21 1.78 0.37
N VAL A 82 -2.32 3.04 -0.08
CA VAL A 82 -1.23 4.01 -0.06
C VAL A 82 -0.87 4.41 1.38
N PHE A 83 -1.87 4.75 2.20
CA PHE A 83 -1.64 5.07 3.62
C PHE A 83 -1.27 3.82 4.42
N GLY A 84 -1.84 2.66 4.11
CA GLY A 84 -1.47 1.39 4.73
C GLY A 84 0.02 1.05 4.57
N ALA A 85 0.63 1.43 3.45
CA ALA A 85 2.06 1.24 3.24
C ALA A 85 2.95 2.06 4.20
N THR A 86 2.43 3.12 4.83
CA THR A 86 3.19 3.91 5.82
C THR A 86 3.53 3.10 7.07
N PHE A 87 2.72 2.08 7.40
CA PHE A 87 3.02 1.17 8.51
C PHE A 87 4.35 0.42 8.31
N SER A 88 4.73 0.10 7.07
CA SER A 88 6.06 -0.44 6.74
C SER A 88 7.18 0.47 7.20
N GLY A 89 7.08 1.75 6.84
CA GLY A 89 8.09 2.75 7.19
C GLY A 89 8.20 2.97 8.70
N ALA A 90 7.06 3.19 9.35
CA ALA A 90 7.00 3.44 10.80
C ALA A 90 7.55 2.26 11.59
N ALA A 91 7.19 1.05 11.22
CA ALA A 91 7.68 -0.12 11.93
C ALA A 91 9.14 -0.46 11.62
N MET A 92 9.64 -0.15 10.42
CA MET A 92 11.06 -0.28 10.13
C MET A 92 11.88 0.72 10.97
N ALA A 93 11.41 1.96 11.11
CA ALA A 93 12.03 2.96 11.99
C ALA A 93 11.98 2.53 13.47
N GLN A 94 10.89 1.88 13.90
CA GLN A 94 10.76 1.34 15.25
C GLN A 94 11.72 0.17 15.50
N ASP A 95 11.79 -0.79 14.57
CA ASP A 95 12.69 -1.94 14.67
C ASP A 95 14.18 -1.51 14.71
N LEU A 96 14.52 -0.41 14.01
CA LEU A 96 15.84 0.23 14.11
C LEU A 96 16.09 0.85 15.48
N LYS A 97 15.12 1.62 15.99
CA LYS A 97 15.20 2.30 17.30
C LYS A 97 15.33 1.30 18.46
N GLU A 98 14.65 0.15 18.36
CA GLU A 98 14.68 -0.92 19.36
C GLU A 98 15.88 -1.86 19.23
N GLY A 99 16.77 -1.68 18.23
CA GLY A 99 17.92 -2.54 17.99
C GLY A 99 17.54 -3.98 17.55
N ILE A 100 16.32 -4.19 17.09
CA ILE A 100 15.83 -5.49 16.62
C ILE A 100 16.59 -5.93 15.37
N ILE A 101 16.99 -4.99 14.52
CA ILE A 101 17.76 -5.25 13.31
C ILE A 101 19.13 -5.84 13.65
N ASP A 102 19.80 -5.36 14.70
CA ASP A 102 21.09 -5.90 15.13
C ASP A 102 20.97 -7.35 15.64
N ARG A 103 19.85 -7.66 16.31
CA ARG A 103 19.54 -9.04 16.72
C ARG A 103 19.32 -9.96 15.51
N PHE A 104 18.63 -9.50 14.46
CA PHE A 104 18.47 -10.29 13.24
C PHE A 104 19.79 -10.54 12.52
N ARG A 105 20.69 -9.57 12.55
CA ARG A 105 22.03 -9.72 11.94
C ARG A 105 22.92 -10.71 12.67
N SER A 106 22.71 -10.95 13.97
CA SER A 106 23.42 -11.99 14.72
C SER A 106 22.88 -13.40 14.48
N LEU A 107 21.71 -13.51 13.82
CA LEU A 107 21.13 -14.79 13.42
C LEU A 107 21.58 -15.16 11.99
N PRO A 108 21.65 -16.44 11.65
CA PRO A 108 21.99 -16.91 10.30
C PRO A 108 20.81 -16.70 9.32
N MET A 109 20.26 -15.46 9.27
CA MET A 109 19.14 -15.07 8.41
C MET A 109 19.59 -14.08 7.35
N SER A 110 18.98 -14.15 6.15
CA SER A 110 19.28 -13.18 5.11
C SER A 110 18.60 -11.83 5.39
N ALA A 111 19.31 -10.73 5.11
CA ALA A 111 18.77 -9.38 5.23
C ALA A 111 17.46 -9.18 4.43
N SER A 112 17.39 -9.78 3.25
CA SER A 112 16.22 -9.76 2.38
C SER A 112 15.01 -10.48 2.98
N ALA A 113 15.21 -11.57 3.75
CA ALA A 113 14.11 -12.29 4.38
C ALA A 113 13.38 -11.42 5.44
N VAL A 114 14.12 -10.61 6.18
CA VAL A 114 13.54 -9.67 7.16
C VAL A 114 12.66 -8.62 6.47
N LEU A 115 13.18 -8.01 5.39
CA LEU A 115 12.44 -7.00 4.62
C LEU A 115 11.18 -7.58 3.97
N ILE A 116 11.29 -8.77 3.35
CA ILE A 116 10.15 -9.46 2.74
C ILE A 116 9.13 -9.87 3.79
N GLY A 117 9.58 -10.42 4.90
CA GLY A 117 8.68 -10.76 6.00
C GLY A 117 7.91 -9.54 6.51
N ARG A 118 8.52 -8.37 6.46
CA ARG A 118 7.86 -7.11 6.81
C ARG A 118 6.83 -6.70 5.78
N THR A 119 7.22 -6.54 4.52
CA THR A 119 6.31 -6.11 3.45
C THR A 119 5.16 -7.10 3.22
N ASN A 120 5.39 -8.39 3.41
CA ASN A 120 4.31 -9.39 3.38
C ASN A 120 3.31 -9.21 4.54
N SER A 121 3.78 -8.85 5.73
CA SER A 121 2.88 -8.56 6.86
C SER A 121 1.99 -7.35 6.58
N ASP A 122 2.55 -6.34 5.93
CA ASP A 122 1.81 -5.15 5.53
C ASP A 122 0.82 -5.45 4.40
N LEU A 123 1.16 -6.34 3.48
CA LEU A 123 0.23 -6.83 2.45
C LEU A 123 -0.99 -7.51 3.09
N VAL A 124 -0.79 -8.34 4.13
CA VAL A 124 -1.90 -8.96 4.87
C VAL A 124 -2.75 -7.91 5.56
N LEU A 125 -2.14 -6.91 6.21
CA LEU A 125 -2.87 -5.79 6.83
C LEU A 125 -3.70 -5.01 5.81
N ASN A 126 -3.08 -4.64 4.69
CA ASN A 126 -3.77 -3.96 3.60
C ASN A 126 -4.92 -4.80 3.03
N THR A 127 -4.74 -6.11 2.92
CA THR A 127 -5.81 -7.02 2.48
C THR A 127 -6.99 -7.02 3.46
N ILE A 128 -6.71 -7.11 4.78
CA ILE A 128 -7.75 -7.05 5.81
C ILE A 128 -8.48 -5.70 5.76
N SER A 129 -7.75 -4.59 5.70
CA SER A 129 -8.31 -3.24 5.59
C SER A 129 -9.16 -3.10 4.33
N MET A 130 -8.69 -3.62 3.19
CA MET A 130 -9.41 -3.59 1.92
C MET A 130 -10.74 -4.36 2.02
N VAL A 131 -10.74 -5.57 2.61
CA VAL A 131 -11.96 -6.37 2.80
C VAL A 131 -12.99 -5.61 3.66
N ILE A 132 -12.52 -5.01 4.76
CA ILE A 132 -13.40 -4.21 5.64
C ILE A 132 -13.95 -2.98 4.89
N MET A 133 -13.10 -2.33 4.10
CA MET A 133 -13.52 -1.17 3.31
C MET A 133 -14.51 -1.54 2.20
N MET A 134 -14.34 -2.69 1.55
CA MET A 134 -15.31 -3.21 0.59
C MET A 134 -16.64 -3.52 1.26
N ALA A 135 -16.62 -4.15 2.44
CA ALA A 135 -17.83 -4.41 3.22
C ALA A 135 -18.54 -3.10 3.60
N THR A 136 -17.78 -2.09 4.05
CA THR A 136 -18.32 -0.76 4.35
C THR A 136 -18.92 -0.11 3.09
N GLY A 137 -18.23 -0.20 1.96
CA GLY A 137 -18.72 0.30 0.67
C GLY A 137 -20.05 -0.33 0.27
N LEU A 138 -20.18 -1.65 0.42
CA LEU A 138 -21.43 -2.36 0.13
C LEU A 138 -22.59 -1.87 1.01
N VAL A 139 -22.33 -1.55 2.28
CA VAL A 139 -23.35 -0.99 3.20
C VAL A 139 -23.78 0.41 2.77
N VAL A 140 -22.83 1.24 2.31
CA VAL A 140 -23.10 2.62 1.88
C VAL A 140 -23.75 2.69 0.48
N GLY A 141 -23.81 1.57 -0.24
CA GLY A 141 -24.47 1.50 -1.55
C GLY A 141 -23.53 1.29 -2.74
N TRP A 142 -22.21 1.15 -2.51
CA TRP A 142 -21.28 0.77 -3.59
C TRP A 142 -21.58 -0.62 -4.13
N ARG A 143 -21.46 -0.79 -5.44
CA ARG A 143 -21.67 -2.07 -6.11
C ARG A 143 -20.58 -2.28 -7.15
N VAL A 144 -20.21 -3.55 -7.33
CA VAL A 144 -19.32 -3.99 -8.42
C VAL A 144 -20.19 -4.18 -9.66
N ASN A 145 -19.87 -3.46 -10.73
CA ASN A 145 -20.57 -3.50 -12.00
C ASN A 145 -19.74 -4.15 -13.11
N SER A 146 -18.73 -4.95 -12.72
CA SER A 146 -17.82 -5.66 -13.62
C SER A 146 -17.89 -7.16 -13.43
N THR A 147 -17.17 -7.91 -14.26
CA THR A 147 -17.05 -9.36 -14.13
C THR A 147 -16.15 -9.74 -12.93
N VAL A 148 -16.32 -10.98 -12.44
CA VAL A 148 -15.49 -11.49 -11.32
C VAL A 148 -13.99 -11.44 -11.62
N PRO A 149 -13.49 -11.79 -12.81
CA PRO A 149 -12.07 -11.64 -13.15
C PRO A 149 -11.59 -10.19 -13.11
N GLU A 150 -12.36 -9.24 -13.62
CA GLU A 150 -12.03 -7.81 -13.58
C GLU A 150 -12.00 -7.28 -12.15
N PHE A 151 -12.99 -7.66 -11.35
CA PHE A 151 -13.00 -7.32 -9.92
C PHE A 151 -11.76 -7.82 -9.20
N LEU A 152 -11.40 -9.10 -9.38
CA LEU A 152 -10.18 -9.67 -8.77
C LEU A 152 -8.91 -9.01 -9.29
N ALA A 153 -8.86 -8.64 -10.57
CA ALA A 153 -7.75 -7.89 -11.14
C ALA A 153 -7.63 -6.49 -10.50
N GLY A 154 -8.74 -5.80 -10.26
CA GLY A 154 -8.77 -4.50 -9.59
C GLY A 154 -8.26 -4.57 -8.15
N VAL A 155 -8.74 -5.55 -7.39
CA VAL A 155 -8.26 -5.80 -6.02
C VAL A 155 -6.78 -6.16 -6.04
N GLY A 156 -6.37 -7.05 -6.93
CA GLY A 156 -4.98 -7.46 -7.09
C GLY A 156 -4.06 -6.29 -7.45
N LEU A 157 -4.50 -5.40 -8.34
CA LEU A 157 -3.75 -4.21 -8.76
C LEU A 157 -3.56 -3.22 -7.60
N LEU A 158 -4.61 -2.96 -6.81
CA LEU A 158 -4.55 -2.12 -5.63
C LEU A 158 -3.57 -2.68 -4.59
N LEU A 159 -3.67 -3.97 -4.27
CA LEU A 159 -2.78 -4.63 -3.32
C LEU A 159 -1.34 -4.70 -3.82
N LEU A 160 -1.13 -4.93 -5.11
CA LEU A 160 0.18 -4.95 -5.74
C LEU A 160 0.85 -3.56 -5.68
N PHE A 161 0.09 -2.50 -5.95
CA PHE A 161 0.58 -1.13 -5.79
C PHE A 161 0.96 -0.83 -4.33
N GLY A 162 0.08 -1.17 -3.37
CA GLY A 162 0.37 -1.02 -1.94
C GLY A 162 1.62 -1.79 -1.52
N TYR A 163 1.80 -3.02 -2.02
CA TYR A 163 2.99 -3.82 -1.78
C TYR A 163 4.25 -3.16 -2.34
N ALA A 164 4.23 -2.69 -3.58
CA ALA A 164 5.36 -1.97 -4.17
C ALA A 164 5.67 -0.68 -3.40
N PHE A 165 4.63 0.05 -3.00
CA PHE A 165 4.77 1.28 -2.25
C PHE A 165 5.30 1.05 -0.82
N SER A 166 5.01 -0.11 -0.20
CA SER A 166 5.56 -0.45 1.11
C SER A 166 7.10 -0.57 1.11
N TRP A 167 7.71 -0.93 -0.03
CA TRP A 167 9.17 -0.91 -0.19
C TRP A 167 9.75 0.50 -0.20
N VAL A 168 9.03 1.44 -0.83
CA VAL A 168 9.39 2.88 -0.78
C VAL A 168 9.36 3.36 0.66
N MET A 169 8.29 3.05 1.38
CA MET A 169 8.11 3.45 2.77
C MET A 169 9.10 2.77 3.72
N ALA A 170 9.44 1.50 3.48
CA ALA A 170 10.48 0.79 4.22
C ALA A 170 11.85 1.45 4.07
N LEU A 171 12.21 1.88 2.84
CA LEU A 171 13.46 2.62 2.61
C LEU A 171 13.47 3.94 3.38
N LEU A 172 12.37 4.70 3.31
CA LEU A 172 12.23 5.95 4.07
C LEU A 172 12.35 5.69 5.58
N GLY A 173 11.70 4.64 6.10
CA GLY A 173 11.79 4.24 7.50
C GLY A 173 13.22 3.91 7.96
N MET A 174 14.06 3.36 7.06
CA MET A 174 15.49 3.11 7.34
C MET A 174 16.37 4.36 7.27
N THR A 175 15.86 5.50 6.80
CA THR A 175 16.62 6.75 6.68
C THR A 175 16.32 7.75 7.79
N VAL A 176 15.17 7.62 8.44
CA VAL A 176 14.74 8.53 9.50
C VAL A 176 15.13 8.04 10.89
N LYS A 177 15.16 8.95 11.87
CA LYS A 177 15.64 8.67 13.23
C LYS A 177 14.57 8.09 14.14
N SER A 178 13.28 8.27 13.82
CA SER A 178 12.19 7.79 14.68
C SER A 178 10.88 7.54 13.90
N PRO A 179 9.99 6.67 14.41
CA PRO A 179 8.68 6.41 13.81
C PRO A 179 7.80 7.66 13.68
N GLU A 180 7.92 8.60 14.62
CA GLU A 180 7.14 9.84 14.62
C GLU A 180 7.50 10.70 13.41
N VAL A 181 8.79 10.77 13.06
CA VAL A 181 9.26 11.52 11.89
C VAL A 181 8.72 10.91 10.60
N ILE A 182 8.73 9.57 10.47
CA ILE A 182 8.20 8.93 9.27
C ILE A 182 6.69 9.14 9.14
N ASN A 183 5.94 9.04 10.23
CA ASN A 183 4.50 9.27 10.22
C ASN A 183 4.17 10.70 9.77
N ASN A 184 4.82 11.70 10.34
CA ASN A 184 4.59 13.10 9.98
C ASN A 184 5.02 13.42 8.55
N ALA A 185 6.20 12.93 8.12
CA ALA A 185 6.69 13.11 6.75
C ALA A 185 5.81 12.40 5.72
N SER A 186 5.37 11.19 6.03
CA SER A 186 4.44 10.44 5.18
C SER A 186 3.12 11.18 5.01
N PHE A 187 2.54 11.67 6.11
CA PHE A 187 1.30 12.43 6.06
C PHE A 187 1.46 13.70 5.21
N LEU A 188 2.54 14.45 5.41
CA LEU A 188 2.84 15.68 4.65
C LEU A 188 2.95 15.45 3.14
N ILE A 189 3.47 14.29 2.72
CA ILE A 189 3.65 13.93 1.30
C ILE A 189 2.39 13.26 0.75
N LEU A 190 1.85 12.28 1.47
CA LEU A 190 0.75 11.45 0.96
C LEU A 190 -0.59 12.19 0.98
N PHE A 191 -0.77 13.13 1.89
CA PHE A 191 -2.01 13.90 1.94
C PHE A 191 -2.19 14.73 0.65
N PRO A 192 -1.25 15.58 0.22
CA PRO A 192 -1.38 16.23 -1.08
C PRO A 192 -1.45 15.25 -2.25
N LEU A 193 -0.66 14.18 -2.23
CA LEU A 193 -0.62 13.17 -3.30
C LEU A 193 -1.98 12.49 -3.50
N THR A 194 -2.70 12.19 -2.43
CA THR A 194 -4.01 11.53 -2.50
C THR A 194 -5.16 12.50 -2.68
N PHE A 195 -5.11 13.68 -2.06
CA PHE A 195 -6.19 14.68 -2.15
C PHE A 195 -6.14 15.51 -3.43
N ILE A 196 -4.94 15.76 -3.97
CA ILE A 196 -4.77 16.36 -5.31
C ILE A 196 -4.65 15.22 -6.33
N SER A 197 -5.65 14.37 -6.38
CA SER A 197 -5.82 13.29 -7.35
C SER A 197 -7.28 13.26 -7.78
N ASN A 198 -7.63 12.38 -8.71
CA ASN A 198 -9.01 12.15 -9.09
C ASN A 198 -9.77 11.24 -8.11
N ALA A 199 -9.24 11.01 -6.90
CA ALA A 199 -9.85 10.08 -5.93
C ALA A 199 -11.20 10.56 -5.42
N PHE A 200 -11.31 11.85 -5.07
CA PHE A 200 -12.49 12.43 -4.42
C PHE A 200 -13.32 13.30 -5.33
N VAL A 201 -12.71 13.92 -6.32
CA VAL A 201 -13.32 14.88 -7.23
C VAL A 201 -12.79 14.61 -8.65
N PRO A 202 -13.63 14.70 -9.70
CA PRO A 202 -13.16 14.60 -11.08
C PRO A 202 -12.08 15.65 -11.38
N SER A 203 -10.98 15.24 -12.02
CA SER A 203 -9.83 16.13 -12.30
C SER A 203 -10.19 17.37 -13.12
N GLU A 204 -11.23 17.28 -13.94
CA GLU A 204 -11.73 18.37 -14.79
C GLU A 204 -12.26 19.56 -13.99
N THR A 205 -12.72 19.34 -12.76
CA THR A 205 -13.25 20.39 -11.89
C THR A 205 -12.15 21.14 -11.13
N LEU A 206 -10.90 20.67 -11.22
CA LEU A 206 -9.77 21.30 -10.55
C LEU A 206 -9.22 22.49 -11.36
N PRO A 207 -8.68 23.53 -10.68
CA PRO A 207 -7.91 24.59 -11.33
C PRO A 207 -6.73 24.02 -12.13
N THR A 208 -6.37 24.64 -13.24
CA THR A 208 -5.39 24.12 -14.22
C THR A 208 -4.10 23.58 -13.60
N PRO A 209 -3.41 24.25 -12.64
CA PRO A 209 -2.18 23.71 -12.06
C PRO A 209 -2.40 22.39 -11.26
N LEU A 210 -3.52 22.34 -10.52
CA LEU A 210 -3.87 21.14 -9.73
C LEU A 210 -4.37 20.00 -10.64
N ARG A 211 -5.05 20.35 -11.72
CA ARG A 211 -5.49 19.40 -12.75
C ARG A 211 -4.29 18.72 -13.38
N ILE A 212 -3.29 19.46 -13.85
CA ILE A 212 -2.06 18.88 -14.43
C ILE A 212 -1.38 17.95 -13.43
N PHE A 213 -1.24 18.37 -12.17
CA PHE A 213 -0.67 17.52 -11.13
C PHE A 213 -1.49 16.24 -10.95
N ALA A 214 -2.82 16.35 -10.85
CA ALA A 214 -3.72 15.21 -10.68
C ALA A 214 -3.63 14.22 -11.85
N GLU A 215 -3.55 14.70 -13.07
CA GLU A 215 -3.53 13.88 -14.28
C GLU A 215 -2.22 13.07 -14.45
N PHE A 216 -1.07 13.59 -13.95
CA PHE A 216 0.20 12.86 -13.93
C PHE A 216 0.46 12.10 -12.64
N ASN A 217 -0.41 12.22 -11.66
CA ASN A 217 -0.27 11.59 -10.35
C ASN A 217 -0.47 10.07 -10.43
N PRO A 218 0.48 9.25 -9.95
CA PRO A 218 0.35 7.79 -9.98
C PRO A 218 -0.84 7.27 -9.18
N VAL A 219 -1.28 8.00 -8.15
CA VAL A 219 -2.50 7.64 -7.39
C VAL A 219 -3.73 7.84 -8.25
N SER A 220 -3.78 8.87 -9.10
CA SER A 220 -4.90 9.07 -10.02
C SER A 220 -5.00 7.94 -11.05
N SER A 221 -3.89 7.48 -11.59
CA SER A 221 -3.87 6.32 -12.49
C SER A 221 -4.34 5.05 -11.78
N LEU A 222 -3.95 4.85 -10.51
CA LEU A 222 -4.41 3.72 -9.70
C LEU A 222 -5.93 3.77 -9.46
N VAL A 223 -6.45 4.95 -9.13
CA VAL A 223 -7.89 5.17 -8.92
C VAL A 223 -8.67 4.94 -10.22
N GLN A 224 -8.17 5.46 -11.33
CA GLN A 224 -8.81 5.28 -12.63
C GLN A 224 -8.83 3.81 -13.06
N ALA A 225 -7.70 3.10 -12.88
CA ALA A 225 -7.62 1.66 -13.13
C ALA A 225 -8.60 0.85 -12.24
N ALA A 226 -8.72 1.22 -10.98
CA ALA A 226 -9.67 0.57 -10.07
C ALA A 226 -11.14 0.84 -10.47
N ARG A 227 -11.48 2.07 -10.90
CA ARG A 227 -12.82 2.38 -11.43
C ARG A 227 -13.14 1.56 -12.67
N GLN A 228 -12.20 1.48 -13.60
CA GLN A 228 -12.34 0.70 -14.81
C GLN A 228 -12.61 -0.78 -14.48
N LEU A 229 -11.77 -1.36 -13.64
CA LEU A 229 -11.86 -2.77 -13.28
C LEU A 229 -13.07 -3.11 -12.39
N PHE A 230 -13.63 -2.14 -11.68
CA PHE A 230 -14.87 -2.32 -10.90
C PHE A 230 -16.14 -1.96 -11.67
N GLY A 231 -16.00 -1.41 -12.90
CA GLY A 231 -17.14 -0.96 -13.71
C GLY A 231 -17.84 0.29 -13.17
N ASN A 232 -17.08 1.19 -12.54
CA ASN A 232 -17.59 2.38 -11.85
C ASN A 232 -17.07 3.70 -12.46
N GLU A 233 -16.65 3.71 -13.71
CA GLU A 233 -16.04 4.89 -14.36
C GLU A 233 -16.97 6.06 -14.56
N GLY A 234 -18.27 5.80 -14.75
CA GLY A 234 -19.22 6.82 -15.22
C GLY A 234 -19.07 7.09 -16.72
N SER A 235 -19.69 8.19 -17.18
CA SER A 235 -19.66 8.63 -18.59
C SER A 235 -18.86 9.91 -18.80
N ALA A 236 -18.13 10.41 -17.79
CA ALA A 236 -17.27 11.57 -17.93
C ALA A 236 -16.12 11.26 -18.92
N PRO A 237 -15.76 12.22 -19.81
CA PRO A 237 -14.65 12.01 -20.72
C PRO A 237 -13.35 11.82 -19.94
N VAL A 238 -12.61 10.77 -20.30
CA VAL A 238 -11.27 10.53 -19.71
C VAL A 238 -10.30 11.54 -20.30
N PRO A 239 -9.48 12.22 -19.49
CA PRO A 239 -8.48 13.16 -20.00
C PRO A 239 -7.61 12.56 -21.11
N ASP A 240 -7.33 13.34 -22.16
CA ASP A 240 -6.55 12.90 -23.34
C ASP A 240 -5.04 12.85 -23.03
N ILE A 241 -4.70 12.06 -21.99
CA ILE A 241 -3.33 11.83 -21.54
C ILE A 241 -3.11 10.32 -21.47
N TRP A 242 -1.99 9.87 -21.95
CA TRP A 242 -1.66 8.43 -22.03
C TRP A 242 -1.83 7.70 -20.69
N THR A 243 -1.45 8.32 -19.57
CA THR A 243 -1.56 7.77 -18.20
C THR A 243 -3.00 7.50 -17.79
N MET A 244 -3.93 8.33 -18.23
CA MET A 244 -5.36 8.20 -17.92
C MET A 244 -6.09 7.31 -18.93
N GLN A 245 -5.64 7.27 -20.16
CA GLN A 245 -6.20 6.38 -21.19
C GLN A 245 -5.75 4.92 -21.01
N ASN A 246 -4.56 4.70 -20.44
CA ASN A 246 -4.00 3.37 -20.17
C ASN A 246 -3.68 3.19 -18.67
N PRO A 247 -4.66 3.34 -17.75
CA PRO A 247 -4.38 3.44 -16.34
C PRO A 247 -3.81 2.15 -15.75
N VAL A 248 -4.32 0.98 -16.16
CA VAL A 248 -3.82 -0.33 -15.71
C VAL A 248 -2.35 -0.52 -16.10
N LEU A 249 -2.00 -0.21 -17.34
CA LEU A 249 -0.63 -0.34 -17.82
C LEU A 249 0.30 0.66 -17.12
N THR A 250 -0.15 1.90 -16.90
CA THR A 250 0.59 2.93 -16.15
C THR A 250 0.90 2.45 -14.74
N VAL A 251 -0.09 1.89 -14.04
CA VAL A 251 0.11 1.35 -12.69
C VAL A 251 1.08 0.18 -12.68
N LEU A 252 0.96 -0.76 -13.62
CA LEU A 252 1.87 -1.90 -13.72
C LEU A 252 3.33 -1.46 -14.00
N ILE A 253 3.53 -0.49 -14.87
CA ILE A 253 4.86 0.10 -15.13
C ILE A 253 5.37 0.78 -13.86
N GLY A 254 4.55 1.58 -13.18
CA GLY A 254 4.90 2.23 -11.92
C GLY A 254 5.29 1.24 -10.82
N VAL A 255 4.54 0.16 -10.67
CA VAL A 255 4.85 -0.95 -9.75
C VAL A 255 6.17 -1.61 -10.11
N ALA A 256 6.39 -1.93 -11.39
CA ALA A 256 7.63 -2.55 -11.86
C ALA A 256 8.84 -1.64 -11.55
N VAL A 257 8.74 -0.35 -11.86
CA VAL A 257 9.79 0.65 -11.55
C VAL A 257 10.03 0.72 -10.04
N MET A 258 8.97 0.83 -9.23
CA MET A 258 9.11 0.86 -7.77
C MET A 258 9.83 -0.38 -7.24
N LEU A 259 9.44 -1.57 -7.66
CA LEU A 259 10.08 -2.80 -7.19
C LEU A 259 11.52 -2.92 -7.67
N LEU A 260 11.80 -2.64 -8.96
CA LEU A 260 13.15 -2.74 -9.52
C LEU A 260 14.13 -1.76 -8.89
N VAL A 261 13.66 -0.57 -8.48
CA VAL A 261 14.51 0.46 -7.86
C VAL A 261 14.59 0.28 -6.35
N PHE A 262 13.46 0.19 -5.67
CA PHE A 262 13.43 0.27 -4.21
C PHE A 262 13.77 -1.04 -3.51
N VAL A 263 13.50 -2.21 -4.09
CA VAL A 263 13.90 -3.49 -3.49
C VAL A 263 15.42 -3.59 -3.34
N PRO A 264 16.24 -3.40 -4.39
CA PRO A 264 17.68 -3.44 -4.25
C PRO A 264 18.24 -2.32 -3.36
N LEU A 265 17.64 -1.12 -3.38
CA LEU A 265 18.03 -0.03 -2.49
C LEU A 265 17.76 -0.37 -1.02
N CYS A 266 16.61 -0.97 -0.70
CA CYS A 266 16.28 -1.43 0.65
C CYS A 266 17.29 -2.48 1.13
N ILE A 267 17.61 -3.48 0.29
CA ILE A 267 18.56 -4.54 0.64
C ILE A 267 19.95 -3.94 0.90
N ARG A 268 20.43 -3.05 0.03
CA ARG A 268 21.72 -2.36 0.20
C ARG A 268 21.73 -1.50 1.46
N LYS A 269 20.67 -0.73 1.69
CA LYS A 269 20.56 0.13 2.88
C LYS A 269 20.55 -0.71 4.15
N PHE A 270 19.76 -1.76 4.20
CA PHE A 270 19.69 -2.67 5.34
C PHE A 270 21.07 -3.31 5.65
N ALA A 271 21.79 -3.73 4.61
CA ALA A 271 23.14 -4.29 4.76
C ALA A 271 24.18 -3.25 5.27
N SER A 272 23.99 -1.96 4.91
CA SER A 272 24.90 -0.87 5.28
C SER A 272 24.61 -0.26 6.66
N ILE A 273 23.49 -0.58 7.30
CA ILE A 273 23.19 -0.11 8.65
C ILE A 273 24.17 -0.79 9.61
N SER A 274 25.15 -0.01 10.08
CA SER A 274 26.09 -0.44 11.12
C SER A 274 25.44 -0.28 12.48
N SER A 275 25.67 -1.19 13.40
CA SER A 275 25.37 -1.00 14.82
C SER A 275 26.06 0.28 15.30
N ARG A 276 25.28 1.28 15.70
CA ARG A 276 25.76 2.43 16.45
C ARG A 276 25.78 2.14 17.94
#